data_c7ddd7ed48acc1a8797cdac936d54ec7
#
_entry.id   c7ddd7ed48acc1a8797cdac936d54ec7
#
_cell.length_a   1.000
_cell.length_b   1.000
_cell.length_c   1.000
_cell.angle_alpha   90.00
_cell.angle_beta   90.00
_cell.angle_gamma   90.00
#
_symmetry.space_group_name_H-M   'P 1'
#
loop_
_entity.id
_entity.type
_entity.pdbx_description
1 polymer ?
#
loop_
_entity_poly.entity_id
_entity_poly.type
_entity_poly.pdbx_seq_one_letter_code
_entity_poly.pdbx_strand_id
1 'polypeptide(L)'
;MKYNFKDQVIWITGASSGIGEALVIEFAKREARLILSARNEKALHDLADRTQLAKLDVLVLPFDLYNTFNASGLAAEVINKFGKIDILINNGGFSQRSSVLETSEIIDRQLMEVNYFSAINLSKAVLPYMKRQKEGHIVVISSIAGKFGFYLRSSYSAAKHALHGFFESFRMETESFGIKTLIVCPGKIKTNISINAVNSHGAKHNQLDPSHVEAMTAETCAIQIIEAIEKGKEEVFIGGKELKAVILKRFFPRLFSKLIRRQNPL
;
A
#
# COMPACT_ATOMS: atom_id res chain seq x y z
N MET A 1 -0.75 24.91 11.60
CA MET A 1 -1.98 24.81 10.77
C MET A 1 -2.37 23.35 10.66
N LYS A 2 -3.65 23.03 10.73
CA LYS A 2 -4.13 21.66 10.48
C LYS A 2 -3.94 21.36 8.98
N TYR A 3 -3.38 20.21 8.64
CA TYR A 3 -3.20 19.82 7.24
C TYR A 3 -4.57 19.75 6.55
N ASN A 4 -4.70 20.33 5.37
CA ASN A 4 -5.97 20.39 4.65
C ASN A 4 -5.88 19.57 3.36
N PHE A 5 -6.77 18.59 3.20
CA PHE A 5 -6.83 17.73 2.03
C PHE A 5 -7.78 18.25 0.93
N LYS A 6 -8.58 19.28 1.23
CA LYS A 6 -9.49 19.87 0.24
C LYS A 6 -8.72 20.29 -1.01
N ASP A 7 -9.23 19.91 -2.18
CA ASP A 7 -8.64 20.14 -3.51
C ASP A 7 -7.26 19.52 -3.75
N GLN A 8 -6.72 18.70 -2.81
CA GLN A 8 -5.51 17.93 -3.06
C GLN A 8 -5.80 16.78 -4.02
N VAL A 9 -4.90 16.57 -4.96
CA VAL A 9 -4.95 15.50 -5.97
C VAL A 9 -4.26 14.29 -5.43
N ILE A 10 -5.04 13.24 -5.09
CA ILE A 10 -4.58 12.04 -4.39
C ILE A 10 -4.79 10.81 -5.27
N TRP A 11 -3.69 10.16 -5.65
CA TRP A 11 -3.71 8.94 -6.46
C TRP A 11 -3.57 7.70 -5.57
N ILE A 12 -4.56 6.80 -5.61
CA ILE A 12 -4.60 5.59 -4.78
C ILE A 12 -4.61 4.35 -5.66
N THR A 13 -3.58 3.50 -5.53
CA THR A 13 -3.55 2.19 -6.18
C THR A 13 -4.17 1.11 -5.29
N GLY A 14 -4.74 0.05 -5.92
CA GLY A 14 -5.49 -0.96 -5.18
C GLY A 14 -6.75 -0.39 -4.51
N ALA A 15 -7.36 0.63 -5.14
CA ALA A 15 -8.50 1.38 -4.61
C ALA A 15 -9.78 0.54 -4.49
N SER A 16 -9.93 -0.54 -5.24
CA SER A 16 -11.19 -1.29 -5.36
C SER A 16 -11.57 -2.13 -4.13
N SER A 17 -10.75 -2.19 -3.08
CA SER A 17 -11.06 -2.99 -1.89
C SER A 17 -10.18 -2.66 -0.68
N GLY A 18 -10.63 -3.05 0.52
CA GLY A 18 -9.86 -3.03 1.75
C GLY A 18 -9.35 -1.65 2.14
N ILE A 19 -8.05 -1.52 2.46
CA ILE A 19 -7.44 -0.24 2.89
C ILE A 19 -7.57 0.83 1.79
N GLY A 20 -7.38 0.46 0.52
CA GLY A 20 -7.48 1.41 -0.60
C GLY A 20 -8.88 1.98 -0.75
N GLU A 21 -9.92 1.14 -0.69
CA GLU A 21 -11.33 1.57 -0.71
C GLU A 21 -11.65 2.50 0.48
N ALA A 22 -11.22 2.10 1.69
CA ALA A 22 -11.42 2.92 2.88
C ALA A 22 -10.73 4.28 2.79
N LEU A 23 -9.49 4.33 2.25
CA LEU A 23 -8.79 5.58 1.99
C LEU A 23 -9.55 6.49 1.01
N VAL A 24 -10.09 5.92 -0.08
CA VAL A 24 -10.90 6.67 -1.05
C VAL A 24 -12.08 7.34 -0.35
N ILE A 25 -12.86 6.59 0.43
CA ILE A 25 -14.02 7.12 1.15
C ILE A 25 -13.62 8.20 2.17
N GLU A 26 -12.53 7.97 2.90
CA GLU A 26 -12.06 8.93 3.91
C GLU A 26 -11.48 10.22 3.32
N PHE A 27 -10.82 10.16 2.17
CA PHE A 27 -10.35 11.35 1.45
C PHE A 27 -11.50 12.09 0.75
N ALA A 28 -12.51 11.38 0.25
CA ALA A 28 -13.73 12.00 -0.30
C ALA A 28 -14.44 12.85 0.74
N LYS A 29 -14.59 12.39 1.99
CA LYS A 29 -15.15 13.17 3.11
C LYS A 29 -14.35 14.46 3.41
N ARG A 30 -13.10 14.53 2.94
CA ARG A 30 -12.18 15.67 3.10
C ARG A 30 -12.10 16.53 1.84
N GLU A 31 -13.03 16.33 0.91
CA GLU A 31 -13.14 17.08 -0.36
C GLU A 31 -11.85 17.05 -1.21
N ALA A 32 -11.11 15.92 -1.17
CA ALA A 32 -9.95 15.71 -2.02
C ALA A 32 -10.38 15.33 -3.44
N ARG A 33 -9.52 15.59 -4.43
CA ARG A 33 -9.65 15.10 -5.81
C ARG A 33 -8.96 13.76 -5.92
N LEU A 34 -9.64 12.75 -6.45
CA LEU A 34 -9.22 11.37 -6.32
C LEU A 34 -8.92 10.71 -7.66
N ILE A 35 -7.81 9.98 -7.71
CA ILE A 35 -7.50 9.04 -8.80
C ILE A 35 -7.56 7.63 -8.24
N LEU A 36 -8.48 6.83 -8.77
CA LEU A 36 -8.79 5.48 -8.32
C LEU A 36 -8.20 4.47 -9.30
N SER A 37 -7.23 3.68 -8.87
CA SER A 37 -6.59 2.69 -9.74
C SER A 37 -6.64 1.28 -9.16
N ALA A 38 -7.10 0.36 -9.98
CA ALA A 38 -7.10 -1.09 -9.79
C ALA A 38 -7.42 -1.78 -11.12
N ARG A 39 -7.40 -3.11 -11.17
CA ARG A 39 -7.73 -3.87 -12.39
C ARG A 39 -9.23 -3.92 -12.69
N ASN A 40 -10.06 -3.93 -11.64
CA ASN A 40 -11.52 -4.05 -11.79
C ASN A 40 -12.14 -2.65 -11.98
N GLU A 41 -12.27 -2.25 -13.24
CA GLU A 41 -12.81 -0.95 -13.65
C GLU A 41 -14.23 -0.73 -13.12
N LYS A 42 -15.10 -1.74 -13.21
CA LYS A 42 -16.47 -1.64 -12.69
C LYS A 42 -16.48 -1.31 -11.20
N ALA A 43 -15.67 -2.03 -10.40
CA ALA A 43 -15.60 -1.76 -8.96
C ALA A 43 -15.05 -0.35 -8.65
N LEU A 44 -14.20 0.20 -9.52
CA LEU A 44 -13.71 1.58 -9.38
C LEU A 44 -14.82 2.59 -9.69
N HIS A 45 -15.65 2.36 -10.71
CA HIS A 45 -16.80 3.21 -11.01
C HIS A 45 -17.84 3.16 -9.88
N ASP A 46 -18.20 1.94 -9.42
CA ASP A 46 -19.13 1.77 -8.30
C ASP A 46 -18.60 2.49 -7.03
N LEU A 47 -17.29 2.48 -6.80
CA LEU A 47 -16.67 3.21 -5.69
C LEU A 47 -16.69 4.73 -5.92
N ALA A 48 -16.40 5.20 -7.13
CA ALA A 48 -16.45 6.62 -7.47
C ALA A 48 -17.86 7.19 -7.22
N ASP A 49 -18.91 6.48 -7.60
CA ASP A 49 -20.31 6.89 -7.34
C ASP A 49 -20.60 6.98 -5.83
N ARG A 50 -20.02 6.08 -5.03
CA ARG A 50 -20.18 6.09 -3.56
C ARG A 50 -19.46 7.25 -2.87
N THR A 51 -18.48 7.89 -3.51
CA THR A 51 -17.79 9.06 -2.94
C THR A 51 -18.66 10.29 -2.84
N GLN A 52 -19.70 10.37 -3.66
CA GLN A 52 -20.56 11.56 -3.83
C GLN A 52 -19.80 12.84 -4.26
N LEU A 53 -18.55 12.69 -4.71
CA LEU A 53 -17.77 13.78 -5.29
C LEU A 53 -18.30 14.12 -6.70
N ALA A 54 -18.07 15.37 -7.13
CA ALA A 54 -18.34 15.75 -8.50
C ALA A 54 -17.49 14.92 -9.48
N LYS A 55 -18.04 14.58 -10.66
CA LYS A 55 -17.31 13.80 -11.69
C LYS A 55 -15.98 14.44 -12.11
N LEU A 56 -15.86 15.75 -11.98
CA LEU A 56 -14.64 16.49 -12.25
C LEU A 56 -13.54 16.22 -11.24
N ASP A 57 -13.90 15.83 -10.01
CA ASP A 57 -12.97 15.60 -8.90
C ASP A 57 -12.57 14.13 -8.76
N VAL A 58 -13.07 13.24 -9.61
CA VAL A 58 -12.69 11.82 -9.62
C VAL A 58 -12.20 11.40 -11.00
N LEU A 59 -11.07 10.67 -11.04
CA LEU A 59 -10.57 9.96 -12.22
C LEU A 59 -10.52 8.47 -11.91
N VAL A 60 -11.29 7.68 -12.64
CA VAL A 60 -11.13 6.22 -12.69
C VAL A 60 -10.06 5.91 -13.72
N LEU A 61 -8.93 5.33 -13.26
CA LEU A 61 -7.75 5.03 -14.07
C LEU A 61 -7.37 3.55 -13.86
N PRO A 62 -8.03 2.62 -14.60
CA PRO A 62 -7.81 1.20 -14.43
C PRO A 62 -6.49 0.76 -15.07
N PHE A 63 -5.67 0.00 -14.33
CA PHE A 63 -4.49 -0.69 -14.86
C PHE A 63 -4.06 -1.84 -13.95
N ASP A 64 -3.20 -2.71 -14.49
CA ASP A 64 -2.59 -3.81 -13.72
C ASP A 64 -1.21 -3.42 -13.20
N LEU A 65 -1.02 -3.52 -11.89
CA LEU A 65 0.27 -3.30 -11.23
C LEU A 65 1.37 -4.29 -11.68
N TYR A 66 0.99 -5.40 -12.28
CA TYR A 66 1.95 -6.33 -12.90
C TYR A 66 2.60 -5.72 -14.16
N ASN A 67 1.96 -4.75 -14.80
CA ASN A 67 2.43 -4.10 -16.01
C ASN A 67 2.49 -2.57 -15.83
N THR A 68 3.54 -2.07 -15.22
CA THR A 68 3.77 -0.63 -15.00
C THR A 68 4.82 -0.02 -15.93
N PHE A 69 5.11 -0.65 -17.08
CA PHE A 69 6.06 -0.11 -18.06
C PHE A 69 5.63 1.27 -18.58
N ASN A 70 4.33 1.57 -18.61
CA ASN A 70 3.79 2.87 -19.01
C ASN A 70 3.44 3.77 -17.81
N ALA A 71 4.11 3.65 -16.68
CA ALA A 71 3.84 4.47 -15.50
C ALA A 71 3.90 5.99 -15.79
N SER A 72 4.81 6.41 -16.67
CA SER A 72 4.92 7.82 -17.09
C SER A 72 3.70 8.30 -17.87
N GLY A 73 3.11 7.45 -18.73
CA GLY A 73 1.87 7.76 -19.44
C GLY A 73 0.68 7.90 -18.48
N LEU A 74 0.58 6.99 -17.49
CA LEU A 74 -0.45 7.08 -16.46
C LEU A 74 -0.31 8.37 -15.63
N ALA A 75 0.91 8.74 -15.25
CA ALA A 75 1.15 10.00 -14.53
C ALA A 75 0.79 11.22 -15.39
N ALA A 76 1.11 11.19 -16.69
CA ALA A 76 0.73 12.27 -17.62
C ALA A 76 -0.78 12.42 -17.76
N GLU A 77 -1.55 11.33 -17.75
CA GLU A 77 -3.02 11.37 -17.78
C GLU A 77 -3.59 12.08 -16.55
N VAL A 78 -3.06 11.78 -15.35
CA VAL A 78 -3.45 12.49 -14.12
C VAL A 78 -3.14 13.97 -14.22
N ILE A 79 -1.93 14.32 -14.69
CA ILE A 79 -1.51 15.72 -14.87
C ILE A 79 -2.39 16.44 -15.89
N ASN A 80 -2.74 15.80 -17.00
CA ASN A 80 -3.61 16.39 -18.02
C ASN A 80 -5.01 16.74 -17.44
N LYS A 81 -5.53 15.90 -16.52
CA LYS A 81 -6.82 16.15 -15.90
C LYS A 81 -6.76 17.18 -14.77
N PHE A 82 -5.78 17.09 -13.89
CA PHE A 82 -5.77 17.85 -12.63
C PHE A 82 -4.67 18.91 -12.52
N GLY A 83 -3.70 18.93 -13.44
CA GLY A 83 -2.57 19.85 -13.45
C GLY A 83 -1.46 19.53 -12.43
N LYS A 84 -1.73 18.68 -11.45
CA LYS A 84 -0.81 18.34 -10.35
C LYS A 84 -1.06 16.94 -9.79
N ILE A 85 -0.12 16.46 -8.98
CA ILE A 85 -0.28 15.28 -8.12
C ILE A 85 0.31 15.65 -6.75
N ASP A 86 -0.53 15.72 -5.73
CA ASP A 86 -0.09 16.10 -4.38
C ASP A 86 0.33 14.87 -3.57
N ILE A 87 -0.42 13.76 -3.68
CA ILE A 87 -0.15 12.53 -2.92
C ILE A 87 -0.29 11.31 -3.84
N LEU A 88 0.73 10.44 -3.85
CA LEU A 88 0.63 9.09 -4.41
C LEU A 88 0.61 8.08 -3.28
N ILE A 89 -0.42 7.23 -3.23
CA ILE A 89 -0.54 6.13 -2.27
C ILE A 89 -0.37 4.80 -2.99
N ASN A 90 0.82 4.22 -2.87
CA ASN A 90 1.16 2.88 -3.34
C ASN A 90 0.58 1.85 -2.37
N ASN A 91 -0.70 1.51 -2.53
CA ASN A 91 -1.41 0.59 -1.65
C ASN A 91 -1.64 -0.78 -2.31
N GLY A 92 -1.74 -0.85 -3.63
CA GLY A 92 -2.02 -2.09 -4.32
C GLY A 92 -0.98 -3.18 -4.06
N GLY A 93 -1.45 -4.42 -3.96
CA GLY A 93 -0.60 -5.57 -3.70
C GLY A 93 -1.41 -6.82 -3.39
N PHE A 94 -0.73 -7.98 -3.33
CA PHE A 94 -1.33 -9.25 -2.93
C PHE A 94 -0.36 -10.07 -2.09
N SER A 95 -0.87 -11.06 -1.35
CA SER A 95 -0.09 -11.91 -0.45
C SER A 95 0.03 -13.33 -0.98
N GLN A 96 0.84 -14.14 -0.31
CA GLN A 96 1.15 -15.54 -0.60
C GLN A 96 0.73 -16.44 0.55
N ARG A 97 0.36 -17.68 0.23
CA ARG A 97 0.13 -18.78 1.15
C ARG A 97 0.67 -20.08 0.54
N SER A 98 2.00 -20.22 0.54
CA SER A 98 2.70 -21.41 0.06
C SER A 98 4.07 -21.55 0.72
N SER A 99 4.56 -22.78 0.83
CA SER A 99 5.89 -23.05 1.35
C SER A 99 6.98 -22.58 0.37
N VAL A 100 8.19 -22.36 0.87
CA VAL A 100 9.33 -21.96 0.04
C VAL A 100 9.62 -23.01 -1.05
N LEU A 101 9.48 -24.29 -0.72
CA LEU A 101 9.76 -25.38 -1.67
C LEU A 101 8.72 -25.46 -2.80
N GLU A 102 7.45 -25.17 -2.50
CA GLU A 102 6.35 -25.33 -3.45
C GLU A 102 6.10 -24.08 -4.29
N THR A 103 6.52 -22.90 -3.82
CA THR A 103 6.29 -21.64 -4.53
C THR A 103 7.08 -21.63 -5.83
N SER A 104 6.38 -21.49 -6.95
CA SER A 104 7.04 -21.40 -8.25
C SER A 104 7.77 -20.06 -8.42
N GLU A 105 8.85 -20.04 -9.19
CA GLU A 105 9.60 -18.82 -9.53
C GLU A 105 8.70 -17.74 -10.16
N ILE A 106 7.71 -18.14 -10.93
CA ILE A 106 6.74 -17.22 -11.53
C ILE A 106 5.99 -16.43 -10.45
N ILE A 107 5.54 -17.11 -9.38
CA ILE A 107 4.83 -16.46 -8.28
C ILE A 107 5.77 -15.54 -7.49
N ASP A 108 7.02 -15.97 -7.26
CA ASP A 108 8.02 -15.13 -6.60
C ASP A 108 8.25 -13.82 -7.37
N ARG A 109 8.42 -13.91 -8.70
CA ARG A 109 8.57 -12.74 -9.56
C ARG A 109 7.31 -11.87 -9.59
N GLN A 110 6.12 -12.45 -9.67
CA GLN A 110 4.87 -11.70 -9.64
C GLN A 110 4.68 -10.94 -8.34
N LEU A 111 5.04 -11.53 -7.20
CA LEU A 111 4.99 -10.87 -5.90
C LEU A 111 5.94 -9.67 -5.84
N MET A 112 7.15 -9.79 -6.39
CA MET A 112 8.09 -8.67 -6.49
C MET A 112 7.58 -7.60 -7.45
N GLU A 113 7.08 -7.98 -8.60
CA GLU A 113 6.57 -7.03 -9.61
C GLU A 113 5.44 -6.18 -9.05
N VAL A 114 4.41 -6.82 -8.50
CA VAL A 114 3.20 -6.12 -8.03
C VAL A 114 3.43 -5.39 -6.70
N ASN A 115 4.17 -5.99 -5.73
CA ASN A 115 4.30 -5.36 -4.40
C ASN A 115 5.49 -4.40 -4.27
N TYR A 116 6.48 -4.46 -5.19
CA TYR A 116 7.70 -3.67 -5.10
C TYR A 116 7.94 -2.83 -6.36
N PHE A 117 8.12 -3.45 -7.54
CA PHE A 117 8.46 -2.70 -8.75
C PHE A 117 7.36 -1.74 -9.19
N SER A 118 6.09 -2.10 -9.04
CA SER A 118 4.98 -1.19 -9.35
C SER A 118 5.06 0.11 -8.55
N ALA A 119 5.31 0.00 -7.23
CA ALA A 119 5.43 1.16 -6.35
C ALA A 119 6.61 2.06 -6.73
N ILE A 120 7.76 1.46 -7.11
CA ILE A 120 8.93 2.19 -7.60
C ILE A 120 8.62 2.93 -8.90
N ASN A 121 8.05 2.22 -9.88
CA ASN A 121 7.79 2.76 -11.21
C ASN A 121 6.81 3.94 -11.14
N LEU A 122 5.73 3.80 -10.39
CA LEU A 122 4.77 4.89 -10.18
C LEU A 122 5.39 6.07 -9.43
N SER A 123 6.17 5.80 -8.37
CA SER A 123 6.84 6.87 -7.61
C SER A 123 7.86 7.64 -8.48
N LYS A 124 8.64 6.92 -9.29
CA LYS A 124 9.55 7.55 -10.27
C LYS A 124 8.81 8.35 -11.34
N ALA A 125 7.63 7.88 -11.79
CA ALA A 125 6.84 8.55 -12.79
C ALA A 125 6.24 9.89 -12.30
N VAL A 126 5.81 9.95 -11.05
CA VAL A 126 5.25 11.20 -10.47
C VAL A 126 6.32 12.15 -9.98
N LEU A 127 7.53 11.65 -9.65
CA LEU A 127 8.62 12.44 -9.06
C LEU A 127 8.98 13.71 -9.86
N PRO A 128 9.12 13.71 -11.20
CA PRO A 128 9.43 14.92 -11.97
C PRO A 128 8.38 16.02 -11.80
N TYR A 129 7.12 15.65 -11.64
CA TYR A 129 6.02 16.59 -11.43
C TYR A 129 6.07 17.19 -10.03
N MET A 130 6.16 16.34 -8.99
CA MET A 130 6.30 16.78 -7.60
C MET A 130 7.56 17.64 -7.39
N LYS A 131 8.68 17.31 -8.05
CA LYS A 131 9.90 18.12 -8.01
C LYS A 131 9.67 19.53 -8.58
N ARG A 132 8.93 19.67 -9.69
CA ARG A 132 8.57 21.00 -10.24
C ARG A 132 7.60 21.76 -9.33
N GLN A 133 6.69 21.06 -8.66
CA GLN A 133 5.78 21.62 -7.66
C GLN A 133 6.54 22.08 -6.40
N LYS A 134 7.74 21.53 -6.12
CA LYS A 134 8.50 21.66 -4.87
C LYS A 134 7.69 21.16 -3.65
N GLU A 135 6.77 20.29 -3.89
CA GLU A 135 5.88 19.68 -2.89
C GLU A 135 5.35 18.36 -3.42
N GLY A 136 5.19 17.39 -2.52
CA GLY A 136 4.59 16.09 -2.83
C GLY A 136 4.68 15.13 -1.65
N HIS A 137 3.84 14.10 -1.68
CA HIS A 137 3.87 13.07 -0.64
C HIS A 137 3.77 11.69 -1.28
N ILE A 138 4.76 10.85 -1.06
CA ILE A 138 4.75 9.43 -1.46
C ILE A 138 4.42 8.60 -0.23
N VAL A 139 3.29 7.89 -0.28
CA VAL A 139 2.86 6.97 0.77
C VAL A 139 2.97 5.54 0.25
N VAL A 140 3.60 4.66 1.02
CA VAL A 140 3.83 3.26 0.64
C VAL A 140 3.25 2.33 1.69
N ILE A 141 2.29 1.52 1.28
CA ILE A 141 1.70 0.53 2.17
C ILE A 141 2.56 -0.74 2.15
N SER A 142 3.45 -0.83 3.14
CA SER A 142 4.24 -2.01 3.44
C SER A 142 3.41 -3.00 4.28
N SER A 143 3.99 -3.55 5.32
CA SER A 143 3.37 -4.45 6.31
C SER A 143 4.35 -4.66 7.46
N ILE A 144 3.91 -5.18 8.59
CA ILE A 144 4.82 -5.77 9.58
C ILE A 144 5.64 -6.93 8.99
N ALA A 145 5.18 -7.55 7.88
CA ALA A 145 5.94 -8.50 7.09
C ALA A 145 7.15 -7.87 6.37
N GLY A 146 7.24 -6.55 6.30
CA GLY A 146 8.44 -5.82 5.89
C GLY A 146 9.48 -5.64 7.01
N LYS A 147 9.19 -6.07 8.23
CA LYS A 147 10.11 -6.00 9.39
C LYS A 147 10.60 -7.39 9.83
N PHE A 148 9.85 -8.45 9.52
CA PHE A 148 10.25 -9.84 9.74
C PHE A 148 9.48 -10.80 8.84
N GLY A 149 10.07 -12.00 8.60
CA GLY A 149 9.45 -13.03 7.79
C GLY A 149 8.30 -13.73 8.50
N PHE A 150 7.28 -14.12 7.73
CA PHE A 150 6.15 -14.92 8.17
C PHE A 150 6.16 -16.29 7.49
N TYR A 151 5.65 -17.28 8.20
CA TYR A 151 5.42 -18.60 7.65
C TYR A 151 4.50 -18.54 6.42
N LEU A 152 4.83 -19.30 5.38
CA LEU A 152 4.13 -19.36 4.08
C LEU A 152 4.04 -18.02 3.33
N ARG A 153 4.91 -17.04 3.62
CA ARG A 153 4.89 -15.69 3.01
C ARG A 153 6.29 -15.20 2.65
N SER A 154 7.16 -16.09 2.19
CA SER A 154 8.58 -15.76 1.92
C SER A 154 8.74 -14.58 0.96
N SER A 155 8.23 -14.68 -0.25
CA SER A 155 8.40 -13.66 -1.30
C SER A 155 7.55 -12.42 -1.05
N TYR A 156 6.38 -12.57 -0.41
CA TYR A 156 5.64 -11.42 0.08
C TYR A 156 6.44 -10.62 1.12
N SER A 157 7.03 -11.31 2.10
CA SER A 157 7.86 -10.66 3.11
C SER A 157 9.10 -10.02 2.49
N ALA A 158 9.74 -10.68 1.52
CA ALA A 158 10.88 -10.14 0.78
C ALA A 158 10.51 -8.84 0.05
N ALA A 159 9.39 -8.82 -0.70
CA ALA A 159 8.92 -7.64 -1.40
C ALA A 159 8.61 -6.48 -0.43
N LYS A 160 7.98 -6.77 0.72
CA LYS A 160 7.68 -5.75 1.73
C LYS A 160 8.94 -5.26 2.46
N HIS A 161 10.00 -6.06 2.62
CA HIS A 161 11.31 -5.60 3.10
C HIS A 161 12.01 -4.70 2.06
N ALA A 162 11.94 -5.08 0.78
CA ALA A 162 12.54 -4.30 -0.31
C ALA A 162 11.98 -2.87 -0.38
N LEU A 163 10.68 -2.67 -0.11
CA LEU A 163 10.07 -1.34 -0.01
C LEU A 163 10.78 -0.46 1.02
N HIS A 164 11.15 -1.00 2.18
CA HIS A 164 11.85 -0.20 3.21
C HIS A 164 13.20 0.30 2.70
N GLY A 165 14.04 -0.60 2.20
CA GLY A 165 15.36 -0.20 1.68
C GLY A 165 15.26 0.85 0.58
N PHE A 166 14.33 0.68 -0.36
CA PHE A 166 14.16 1.64 -1.45
C PHE A 166 13.60 2.98 -0.98
N PHE A 167 12.50 2.98 -0.21
CA PHE A 167 11.81 4.24 0.14
C PHE A 167 12.49 5.01 1.27
N GLU A 168 13.33 4.37 2.08
CA GLU A 168 14.24 5.07 2.99
C GLU A 168 15.32 5.85 2.21
N SER A 169 15.92 5.23 1.18
CA SER A 169 16.86 5.91 0.27
C SER A 169 16.18 7.01 -0.55
N PHE A 170 15.01 6.70 -1.12
CA PHE A 170 14.20 7.65 -1.89
C PHE A 170 13.89 8.91 -1.08
N ARG A 171 13.55 8.78 0.21
CA ARG A 171 13.31 9.92 1.10
C ARG A 171 14.54 10.84 1.18
N MET A 172 15.70 10.27 1.47
CA MET A 172 16.96 11.05 1.60
C MET A 172 17.31 11.80 0.30
N GLU A 173 17.01 11.19 -0.85
CA GLU A 173 17.30 11.77 -2.16
C GLU A 173 16.30 12.86 -2.58
N THR A 174 15.07 12.85 -2.01
CA THR A 174 13.98 13.71 -2.49
C THR A 174 13.52 14.77 -1.50
N GLU A 175 13.94 14.67 -0.24
CA GLU A 175 13.59 15.63 0.82
C GLU A 175 13.94 17.07 0.47
N SER A 176 15.11 17.29 -0.14
CA SER A 176 15.55 18.64 -0.58
C SER A 176 14.65 19.28 -1.64
N PHE A 177 13.78 18.48 -2.29
CA PHE A 177 12.78 18.96 -3.24
C PHE A 177 11.40 19.21 -2.60
N GLY A 178 11.30 19.14 -1.27
CA GLY A 178 10.03 19.29 -0.55
C GLY A 178 9.12 18.04 -0.61
N ILE A 179 9.65 16.88 -1.02
CA ILE A 179 8.88 15.65 -1.16
C ILE A 179 9.00 14.82 0.12
N LYS A 180 7.86 14.50 0.72
CA LYS A 180 7.77 13.66 1.92
C LYS A 180 7.52 12.20 1.54
N THR A 181 8.04 11.27 2.35
CA THR A 181 7.83 9.84 2.17
C THR A 181 7.34 9.22 3.47
N LEU A 182 6.20 8.53 3.42
CA LEU A 182 5.64 7.78 4.55
C LEU A 182 5.59 6.29 4.21
N ILE A 183 6.23 5.46 5.03
CA ILE A 183 6.10 4.00 4.98
C ILE A 183 5.09 3.58 6.05
N VAL A 184 3.99 2.97 5.62
CA VAL A 184 2.97 2.44 6.50
C VAL A 184 3.19 0.95 6.69
N CYS A 185 3.20 0.47 7.92
CA CYS A 185 3.38 -0.93 8.29
C CYS A 185 2.12 -1.48 8.97
N PRO A 186 1.08 -1.86 8.20
CA PRO A 186 -0.08 -2.48 8.80
C PRO A 186 0.26 -3.85 9.42
N GLY A 187 -0.37 -4.13 10.56
CA GLY A 187 -0.45 -5.46 11.15
C GLY A 187 -1.62 -6.25 10.56
N LYS A 188 -2.50 -6.75 11.44
CA LYS A 188 -3.71 -7.47 11.04
C LYS A 188 -4.84 -6.47 10.80
N ILE A 189 -5.19 -6.30 9.52
CA ILE A 189 -6.32 -5.45 9.10
C ILE A 189 -7.38 -6.33 8.44
N LYS A 190 -8.64 -6.12 8.79
CA LYS A 190 -9.78 -6.86 8.24
C LYS A 190 -10.00 -6.48 6.77
N THR A 191 -9.41 -7.25 5.88
CA THR A 191 -9.47 -7.07 4.41
C THR A 191 -9.48 -8.44 3.73
N ASN A 192 -9.76 -8.46 2.44
CA ASN A 192 -9.74 -9.69 1.64
C ASN A 192 -8.32 -10.13 1.23
N ILE A 193 -7.25 -9.53 1.78
CA ILE A 193 -5.87 -9.86 1.37
C ILE A 193 -5.49 -11.32 1.63
N SER A 194 -6.01 -11.94 2.69
CA SER A 194 -5.78 -13.37 2.98
C SER A 194 -6.58 -14.26 2.04
N ILE A 195 -7.82 -13.92 1.74
CA ILE A 195 -8.70 -14.64 0.81
C ILE A 195 -8.11 -14.58 -0.60
N ASN A 196 -7.64 -13.40 -1.02
CA ASN A 196 -7.04 -13.16 -2.33
C ASN A 196 -5.55 -13.51 -2.41
N ALA A 197 -4.94 -14.03 -1.32
CA ALA A 197 -3.58 -14.53 -1.35
C ALA A 197 -3.45 -15.67 -2.36
N VAL A 198 -2.31 -15.78 -3.02
CA VAL A 198 -2.06 -16.86 -3.98
C VAL A 198 -1.39 -18.05 -3.30
N ASN A 199 -1.74 -19.26 -3.76
CA ASN A 199 -1.04 -20.49 -3.42
C ASN A 199 0.21 -20.69 -4.32
N SER A 200 0.85 -21.85 -4.23
CA SER A 200 2.05 -22.22 -4.99
C SER A 200 1.89 -22.18 -6.51
N HIS A 201 0.66 -22.28 -7.03
CA HIS A 201 0.32 -22.33 -8.45
C HIS A 201 -0.39 -21.03 -8.95
N GLY A 202 -0.50 -20.02 -8.10
CA GLY A 202 -1.15 -18.75 -8.44
C GLY A 202 -2.68 -18.74 -8.27
N ALA A 203 -3.29 -19.84 -7.85
CA ALA A 203 -4.72 -19.87 -7.53
C ALA A 203 -4.99 -19.14 -6.20
N LYS A 204 -6.18 -18.56 -6.06
CA LYS A 204 -6.58 -17.90 -4.81
C LYS A 204 -6.66 -18.88 -3.66
N HIS A 205 -6.20 -18.47 -2.49
CA HIS A 205 -6.25 -19.26 -1.26
C HIS A 205 -7.68 -19.49 -0.77
N ASN A 206 -8.58 -18.51 -1.01
CA ASN A 206 -10.02 -18.55 -0.69
C ASN A 206 -10.35 -18.86 0.79
N GLN A 207 -9.41 -18.67 1.70
CA GLN A 207 -9.62 -18.88 3.13
C GLN A 207 -9.31 -17.59 3.90
N LEU A 208 -10.20 -17.26 4.83
CA LEU A 208 -9.94 -16.18 5.78
C LEU A 208 -8.99 -16.70 6.85
N ASP A 209 -7.89 -16.02 7.07
CA ASP A 209 -6.99 -16.32 8.19
C ASP A 209 -7.75 -16.12 9.51
N PRO A 210 -7.87 -17.14 10.38
CA PRO A 210 -8.61 -17.01 11.65
C PRO A 210 -8.15 -15.86 12.52
N SER A 211 -6.87 -15.47 12.40
CA SER A 211 -6.31 -14.34 13.13
C SER A 211 -6.83 -12.96 12.69
N HIS A 212 -7.63 -12.89 11.62
CA HIS A 212 -8.26 -11.66 11.14
C HIS A 212 -9.64 -11.39 11.75
N VAL A 213 -10.18 -12.29 12.57
CA VAL A 213 -11.51 -12.11 13.20
C VAL A 213 -11.51 -10.90 14.16
N GLU A 214 -10.45 -10.74 14.96
CA GLU A 214 -10.26 -9.60 15.89
C GLU A 214 -9.38 -8.49 15.29
N ALA A 215 -9.20 -8.46 13.97
CA ALA A 215 -8.34 -7.47 13.33
C ALA A 215 -8.98 -6.08 13.29
N MET A 216 -8.15 -5.05 13.24
CA MET A 216 -8.58 -3.66 13.02
C MET A 216 -9.33 -3.53 11.69
N THR A 217 -10.37 -2.68 11.64
CA THR A 217 -11.10 -2.43 10.40
C THR A 217 -10.27 -1.63 9.39
N ALA A 218 -10.58 -1.76 8.11
CA ALA A 218 -9.92 -0.99 7.06
C ALA A 218 -10.15 0.53 7.23
N GLU A 219 -11.33 0.92 7.69
CA GLU A 219 -11.70 2.33 7.94
C GLU A 219 -10.83 2.93 9.05
N THR A 220 -10.68 2.22 10.17
CA THR A 220 -9.82 2.67 11.28
C THR A 220 -8.35 2.77 10.82
N CYS A 221 -7.90 1.82 10.01
CA CYS A 221 -6.57 1.85 9.42
C CYS A 221 -6.39 3.07 8.50
N ALA A 222 -7.35 3.35 7.63
CA ALA A 222 -7.33 4.49 6.72
C ALA A 222 -7.26 5.83 7.48
N ILE A 223 -8.05 5.99 8.54
CA ILE A 223 -8.01 7.18 9.38
C ILE A 223 -6.62 7.38 9.99
N GLN A 224 -6.00 6.31 10.53
CA GLN A 224 -4.66 6.39 11.12
C GLN A 224 -3.56 6.67 10.07
N ILE A 225 -3.73 6.19 8.83
CA ILE A 225 -2.83 6.54 7.71
C ILE A 225 -2.93 8.04 7.41
N ILE A 226 -4.15 8.57 7.29
CA ILE A 226 -4.40 10.00 7.03
C ILE A 226 -3.80 10.85 8.15
N GLU A 227 -4.01 10.49 9.40
CA GLU A 227 -3.37 11.19 10.52
C GLU A 227 -1.83 11.14 10.48
N ALA A 228 -1.25 10.04 10.01
CA ALA A 228 0.19 9.93 9.84
C ALA A 228 0.72 10.87 8.74
N ILE A 229 -0.04 11.03 7.64
CA ILE A 229 0.24 11.99 6.57
C ILE A 229 0.17 13.42 7.13
N GLU A 230 -0.92 13.78 7.84
CA GLU A 230 -1.11 15.10 8.48
C GLU A 230 0.05 15.48 9.40
N LYS A 231 0.53 14.50 10.17
CA LYS A 231 1.63 14.67 11.14
C LYS A 231 3.03 14.63 10.51
N GLY A 232 3.13 14.44 9.18
CA GLY A 232 4.39 14.33 8.47
C GLY A 232 5.28 13.19 8.96
N LYS A 233 4.69 12.06 9.36
CA LYS A 233 5.47 10.90 9.81
C LYS A 233 6.21 10.25 8.66
N GLU A 234 7.37 9.68 8.96
CA GLU A 234 8.20 8.94 8.01
C GLU A 234 7.90 7.44 7.99
N GLU A 235 7.51 6.91 9.15
CA GLU A 235 7.09 5.52 9.31
C GLU A 235 5.97 5.44 10.36
N VAL A 236 5.00 4.55 10.13
CA VAL A 236 3.93 4.27 11.09
C VAL A 236 3.58 2.79 11.13
N PHE A 237 3.39 2.27 12.33
CA PHE A 237 2.86 0.93 12.57
C PHE A 237 1.40 1.05 12.97
N ILE A 238 0.51 0.34 12.25
CA ILE A 238 -0.95 0.40 12.44
C ILE A 238 -1.48 -1.02 12.66
N GLY A 239 -2.08 -1.27 13.82
CA GLY A 239 -2.59 -2.60 14.16
C GLY A 239 -2.81 -2.77 15.65
N GLY A 240 -2.88 -4.02 16.09
CA GLY A 240 -3.14 -4.41 17.46
C GLY A 240 -1.90 -4.94 18.21
N LYS A 241 -2.13 -5.99 18.99
CA LYS A 241 -1.11 -6.61 19.83
C LYS A 241 0.08 -7.19 19.05
N GLU A 242 -0.13 -7.56 17.79
CA GLU A 242 0.89 -8.11 16.89
C GLU A 242 2.05 -7.13 16.62
N LEU A 243 1.84 -5.83 16.75
CA LEU A 243 2.89 -4.83 16.59
C LEU A 243 4.02 -4.99 17.61
N LYS A 244 3.75 -5.59 18.79
CA LYS A 244 4.77 -5.90 19.79
C LYS A 244 5.85 -6.83 19.25
N ALA A 245 5.53 -7.66 18.23
CA ALA A 245 6.49 -8.54 17.57
C ALA A 245 7.61 -7.77 16.86
N VAL A 246 7.32 -6.57 16.31
CA VAL A 246 8.32 -5.71 15.68
C VAL A 246 9.35 -5.23 16.70
N ILE A 247 8.88 -4.76 17.86
CA ILE A 247 9.75 -4.31 18.96
C ILE A 247 10.55 -5.50 19.50
N LEU A 248 9.88 -6.63 19.72
CA LEU A 248 10.52 -7.85 20.22
C LEU A 248 11.65 -8.33 19.29
N LYS A 249 11.41 -8.33 17.96
CA LYS A 249 12.45 -8.69 16.99
C LYS A 249 13.65 -7.76 17.06
N ARG A 250 13.43 -6.45 17.20
CA ARG A 250 14.51 -5.47 17.19
C ARG A 250 15.43 -5.59 18.43
N PHE A 251 14.84 -5.74 19.62
CA PHE A 251 15.59 -5.70 20.86
C PHE A 251 15.90 -7.07 21.45
N PHE A 252 15.08 -8.09 21.14
CA PHE A 252 15.21 -9.46 21.68
C PHE A 252 15.11 -10.52 20.56
N PRO A 253 16.02 -10.52 19.57
CA PRO A 253 15.88 -11.36 18.37
C PRO A 253 15.87 -12.87 18.68
N ARG A 254 16.61 -13.32 19.70
CA ARG A 254 16.62 -14.74 20.11
C ARG A 254 15.27 -15.18 20.69
N LEU A 255 14.66 -14.34 21.52
CA LEU A 255 13.33 -14.60 22.09
C LEU A 255 12.26 -14.58 20.99
N PHE A 256 12.31 -13.56 20.12
CA PHE A 256 11.43 -13.48 18.96
C PHE A 256 11.50 -14.75 18.11
N SER A 257 12.70 -15.23 17.79
CA SER A 257 12.89 -16.45 16.99
C SER A 257 12.26 -17.70 17.61
N LYS A 258 12.28 -17.82 18.95
CA LYS A 258 11.61 -18.93 19.66
C LYS A 258 10.08 -18.81 19.60
N LEU A 259 9.54 -17.60 19.72
CA LEU A 259 8.11 -17.36 19.75
C LEU A 259 7.47 -17.45 18.36
N ILE A 260 8.10 -16.89 17.31
CA ILE A 260 7.55 -16.89 15.96
C ILE A 260 7.44 -18.31 15.38
N ARG A 261 8.36 -19.21 15.74
CA ARG A 261 8.30 -20.63 15.33
C ARG A 261 7.10 -21.38 15.90
N ARG A 262 6.55 -20.93 17.05
CA ARG A 262 5.35 -21.52 17.66
C ARG A 262 4.07 -21.11 16.97
N GLN A 263 4.10 -20.10 16.10
CA GLN A 263 2.97 -19.64 15.29
C GLN A 263 2.85 -20.43 13.98
N ASN A 264 3.56 -21.56 13.86
CA ASN A 264 3.40 -22.46 12.75
C ASN A 264 1.99 -23.09 12.82
N PRO A 265 1.15 -22.96 11.78
CA PRO A 265 -0.21 -23.50 11.76
C PRO A 265 -0.25 -24.99 11.41
N LEU A 266 0.87 -25.73 11.51
CA LEU A 266 0.93 -27.21 11.37
C LEU A 266 0.64 -27.87 12.70
#